data_e88666451abb515a10fa2e7f4b368194
#
_entry.id   e88666451abb515a10fa2e7f4b368194
#
_cell.length_a   1.000
_cell.length_b   1.000
_cell.length_c   1.000
_cell.angle_alpha   90.00
_cell.angle_beta   90.00
_cell.angle_gamma   90.00
#
_symmetry.space_group_name_H-M   'P 1'
#
loop_
_entity.id
_entity.type
_entity.pdbx_description
1 polymer ?
#
loop_
_entity_poly.entity_id
_entity_poly.type
_entity_poly.pdbx_seq_one_letter_code
_entity_poly.pdbx_strand_id
1 'polypeptide(L)'
;MMPKALDGQVVVEKTPRYFVTVETPGRVHSMSRDVKLIVVVRDPVTRAIDSLWSPLWIGLYAQHLERWLAWFPRAQIHLVSGEGLISDPAGELGKVQDFLGLQRIVTDKHFYFNKTKGFPCLKKPEGSSKPHCLGKTKGRTHISIDPEVIRRLREFYRPHNQRFYQMTGQNFGWQ
;
A
#
# COMPACT_ATOMS: atom_id res chain seq x y z
N MET A 1 -13.82 3.15 -19.09
CA MET A 1 -15.18 3.10 -18.48
C MET A 1 -15.12 2.02 -17.41
N MET A 2 -15.46 2.31 -16.15
CA MET A 2 -15.52 1.29 -15.11
C MET A 2 -16.67 0.30 -15.41
N PRO A 3 -16.49 -1.01 -15.10
CA PRO A 3 -17.58 -1.96 -15.26
C PRO A 3 -18.77 -1.58 -14.35
N LYS A 4 -19.97 -1.85 -14.79
CA LYS A 4 -21.17 -1.64 -13.98
C LYS A 4 -21.16 -2.65 -12.82
N ALA A 5 -21.38 -2.16 -11.60
CA ALA A 5 -21.57 -3.00 -10.42
C ALA A 5 -23.06 -3.31 -10.24
N LEU A 6 -23.35 -4.49 -9.69
CA LEU A 6 -24.67 -4.82 -9.15
C LEU A 6 -24.83 -4.20 -7.77
N ASP A 7 -26.08 -4.06 -7.30
CA ASP A 7 -26.36 -3.56 -5.96
C ASP A 7 -25.59 -4.37 -4.90
N GLY A 8 -24.93 -3.67 -3.97
CA GLY A 8 -24.10 -4.27 -2.94
C GLY A 8 -22.68 -4.67 -3.37
N GLN A 9 -22.31 -4.49 -4.63
CA GLN A 9 -20.95 -4.74 -5.11
C GLN A 9 -20.08 -3.49 -5.03
N VAL A 10 -18.81 -3.67 -4.64
CA VAL A 10 -17.78 -2.63 -4.69
C VAL A 10 -16.88 -2.88 -5.91
N VAL A 11 -16.78 -1.90 -6.79
CA VAL A 11 -15.84 -1.94 -7.91
C VAL A 11 -14.50 -1.40 -7.45
N VAL A 12 -13.44 -2.17 -7.69
CA VAL A 12 -12.07 -1.79 -7.36
C VAL A 12 -11.24 -1.72 -8.64
N GLU A 13 -10.54 -0.60 -8.79
CA GLU A 13 -9.53 -0.44 -9.85
C GLU A 13 -8.16 -0.23 -9.18
N LYS A 14 -7.13 -0.89 -9.71
CA LYS A 14 -5.77 -0.84 -9.17
C LYS A 14 -4.76 -0.52 -10.26
N THR A 15 -4.12 0.64 -10.16
CA THR A 15 -3.03 1.04 -11.05
C THR A 15 -1.84 1.56 -10.24
N PRO A 16 -0.65 0.97 -10.41
CA PRO A 16 0.52 1.27 -9.56
C PRO A 16 1.02 2.71 -9.63
N ARG A 17 0.80 3.41 -10.74
CA ARG A 17 1.35 4.77 -10.95
C ARG A 17 0.41 5.90 -10.60
N TYR A 18 -0.86 5.63 -10.29
CA TYR A 18 -1.84 6.70 -10.03
C TYR A 18 -1.41 7.62 -8.90
N PHE A 19 -0.88 7.09 -7.81
CA PHE A 19 -0.49 7.89 -6.65
C PHE A 19 0.55 8.96 -6.98
N VAL A 20 1.47 8.67 -7.88
CA VAL A 20 2.62 9.53 -8.21
C VAL A 20 2.40 10.43 -9.45
N THR A 21 1.40 10.13 -10.27
CA THR A 21 1.13 10.89 -11.49
C THR A 21 0.37 12.17 -11.19
N VAL A 22 0.88 13.30 -11.67
CA VAL A 22 0.41 14.64 -11.30
C VAL A 22 -1.05 14.90 -11.68
N GLU A 23 -1.46 14.46 -12.84
CA GLU A 23 -2.80 14.71 -13.39
C GLU A 23 -3.88 13.77 -12.84
N THR A 24 -3.46 12.66 -12.23
CA THR A 24 -4.38 11.60 -11.83
C THR A 24 -5.39 12.04 -10.77
N PRO A 25 -5.03 12.80 -9.71
CA PRO A 25 -6.03 13.23 -8.71
C PRO A 25 -7.22 13.97 -9.32
N GLY A 26 -6.95 14.96 -10.19
CA GLY A 26 -8.00 15.71 -10.87
C GLY A 26 -8.85 14.85 -11.81
N ARG A 27 -8.24 13.93 -12.55
CA ARG A 27 -8.96 12.99 -13.43
C ARG A 27 -9.87 12.07 -12.64
N VAL A 28 -9.40 11.50 -11.55
CA VAL A 28 -10.19 10.62 -10.67
C VAL A 28 -11.33 11.39 -10.03
N HIS A 29 -11.09 12.61 -9.54
CA HIS A 29 -12.10 13.47 -8.97
C HIS A 29 -13.20 13.83 -10.00
N SER A 30 -12.82 14.08 -11.26
CA SER A 30 -13.77 14.36 -12.34
C SER A 30 -14.62 13.14 -12.72
N MET A 31 -14.12 11.92 -12.49
CA MET A 31 -14.90 10.69 -12.69
C MET A 31 -15.88 10.43 -11.55
N SER A 32 -15.45 10.63 -10.31
CA SER A 32 -16.28 10.43 -9.12
C SER A 32 -15.68 11.18 -7.94
N ARG A 33 -16.46 12.06 -7.33
CA ARG A 33 -16.06 12.84 -6.15
C ARG A 33 -16.09 12.02 -4.86
N ASP A 34 -16.87 10.93 -4.84
CA ASP A 34 -17.12 10.11 -3.65
C ASP A 34 -16.26 8.84 -3.61
N VAL A 35 -15.28 8.73 -4.54
CA VAL A 35 -14.40 7.56 -4.60
C VAL A 35 -13.58 7.44 -3.32
N LYS A 36 -13.49 6.24 -2.78
CA LYS A 36 -12.61 5.89 -1.67
C LYS A 36 -11.25 5.48 -2.22
N LEU A 37 -10.20 6.11 -1.72
CA LEU A 37 -8.83 5.92 -2.17
C LEU A 37 -8.06 5.05 -1.17
N ILE A 38 -7.42 4.01 -1.66
CA ILE A 38 -6.55 3.12 -0.86
C ILE A 38 -5.14 3.25 -1.40
N VAL A 39 -4.21 3.66 -0.55
CA VAL A 39 -2.79 3.81 -0.91
C VAL A 39 -1.96 2.87 -0.04
N VAL A 40 -1.27 1.93 -0.67
CA VAL A 40 -0.32 1.07 0.01
C VAL A 40 1.04 1.76 0.03
N VAL A 41 1.56 2.02 1.22
CA VAL A 41 2.87 2.64 1.45
C VAL A 41 3.81 1.66 2.13
N ARG A 42 5.09 1.81 1.90
CA ARG A 42 6.15 0.99 2.49
C ARG A 42 7.35 1.88 2.79
N ASP A 43 8.22 1.46 3.72
CA ASP A 43 9.48 2.16 3.98
C ASP A 43 10.17 2.56 2.67
N PRO A 44 10.35 3.87 2.43
CA PRO A 44 10.87 4.35 1.15
C PRO A 44 12.31 3.91 0.89
N VAL A 45 13.12 3.65 1.93
CA VAL A 45 14.48 3.11 1.80
C VAL A 45 14.42 1.68 1.30
N THR A 46 13.67 0.81 1.98
CA THR A 46 13.45 -0.58 1.57
C THR A 46 12.89 -0.66 0.17
N ARG A 47 11.92 0.21 -0.14
CA ARG A 47 11.32 0.29 -1.47
C ARG A 47 12.33 0.71 -2.54
N ALA A 48 13.21 1.68 -2.26
CA ALA A 48 14.24 2.13 -3.21
C ALA A 48 15.26 1.01 -3.50
N ILE A 49 15.60 0.22 -2.48
CA ILE A 49 16.51 -0.93 -2.60
C ILE A 49 15.90 -2.06 -3.42
N ASP A 50 14.64 -2.41 -3.17
CA ASP A 50 13.92 -3.50 -3.86
C ASP A 50 13.73 -3.24 -5.36
N SER A 51 13.84 -2.00 -5.76
CA SER A 51 13.52 -1.54 -7.10
C SER A 51 14.72 -0.82 -7.69
N LEU A 52 15.67 -1.55 -8.26
CA LEU A 52 16.89 -1.05 -8.92
C LEU A 52 16.67 0.11 -9.92
N TRP A 53 15.43 0.37 -10.32
CA TRP A 53 15.04 1.39 -11.29
C TRP A 53 13.92 2.32 -10.78
N SER A 54 13.52 2.24 -9.51
CA SER A 54 12.49 3.13 -8.99
C SER A 54 13.11 4.47 -8.62
N PRO A 55 12.70 5.57 -9.25
CA PRO A 55 13.21 6.88 -8.87
C PRO A 55 12.96 7.14 -7.38
N LEU A 56 13.93 7.72 -6.68
CA LEU A 56 13.85 8.07 -5.26
C LEU A 56 12.63 8.95 -4.96
N TRP A 57 12.24 9.80 -5.91
CA TRP A 57 11.08 10.69 -5.78
C TRP A 57 9.75 9.96 -5.55
N ILE A 58 9.60 8.69 -5.97
CA ILE A 58 8.38 7.92 -5.69
C ILE A 58 8.19 7.67 -4.18
N GLY A 59 9.28 7.62 -3.40
CA GLY A 59 9.27 7.51 -1.94
C GLY A 59 8.93 8.81 -1.21
N LEU A 60 8.81 9.93 -1.90
CA LEU A 60 8.45 11.22 -1.31
C LEU A 60 6.92 11.31 -1.11
N TYR A 61 6.38 10.41 -0.31
CA TYR A 61 4.92 10.23 -0.15
C TYR A 61 4.18 11.49 0.27
N ALA A 62 4.78 12.36 1.07
CA ALA A 62 4.19 13.64 1.46
C ALA A 62 3.82 14.50 0.25
N GLN A 63 4.76 14.62 -0.72
CA GLN A 63 4.54 15.42 -1.93
C GLN A 63 3.42 14.86 -2.82
N HIS A 64 3.34 13.52 -2.88
CA HIS A 64 2.29 12.87 -3.65
C HIS A 64 0.94 13.03 -2.94
N LEU A 65 0.90 12.81 -1.63
CA LEU A 65 -0.33 12.90 -0.84
C LEU A 65 -0.93 14.31 -0.87
N GLU A 66 -0.10 15.37 -0.83
CA GLU A 66 -0.57 16.75 -0.95
C GLU A 66 -1.42 17.00 -2.18
N ARG A 67 -1.00 16.45 -3.33
CA ARG A 67 -1.74 16.58 -4.58
C ARG A 67 -3.11 15.90 -4.51
N TRP A 68 -3.20 14.77 -3.81
CA TRP A 68 -4.47 14.08 -3.61
C TRP A 68 -5.37 14.82 -2.62
N LEU A 69 -4.79 15.39 -1.55
CA LEU A 69 -5.53 16.17 -0.55
C LEU A 69 -6.08 17.50 -1.11
N ALA A 70 -5.54 18.01 -2.22
CA ALA A 70 -6.10 19.16 -2.93
C ALA A 70 -7.48 18.84 -3.60
N TRP A 71 -7.76 17.58 -3.83
CA TRP A 71 -8.98 17.12 -4.51
C TRP A 71 -9.91 16.30 -3.61
N PHE A 72 -9.36 15.56 -2.67
CA PHE A 72 -10.09 14.62 -1.83
C PHE A 72 -9.84 14.92 -0.35
N PRO A 73 -10.89 14.96 0.49
CA PRO A 73 -10.71 15.09 1.93
C PRO A 73 -9.95 13.87 2.49
N ARG A 74 -9.20 14.10 3.58
CA ARG A 74 -8.37 13.04 4.22
C ARG A 74 -9.19 11.78 4.56
N ALA A 75 -10.47 11.94 4.92
CA ALA A 75 -11.37 10.84 5.26
C ALA A 75 -11.64 9.88 4.09
N GLN A 76 -11.45 10.32 2.84
CA GLN A 76 -11.59 9.46 1.65
C GLN A 76 -10.30 8.72 1.28
N ILE A 77 -9.20 8.94 2.00
CA ILE A 77 -7.89 8.33 1.70
C ILE A 77 -7.49 7.40 2.85
N HIS A 78 -7.43 6.10 2.61
CA HIS A 78 -6.95 5.11 3.54
C HIS A 78 -5.51 4.68 3.19
N LEU A 79 -4.64 4.68 4.20
CA LEU A 79 -3.24 4.28 4.05
C LEU A 79 -3.04 2.90 4.65
N VAL A 80 -2.50 2.00 3.85
CA VAL A 80 -2.19 0.62 4.24
C VAL A 80 -0.69 0.48 4.39
N SER A 81 -0.24 -0.05 5.53
CA SER A 81 1.17 -0.35 5.75
C SER A 81 1.59 -1.62 4.98
N GLY A 82 2.60 -1.49 4.13
CA GLY A 82 3.22 -2.65 3.46
C GLY A 82 3.89 -3.59 4.44
N GLU A 83 4.51 -3.06 5.51
CA GLU A 83 5.09 -3.83 6.61
C GLU A 83 3.99 -4.52 7.43
N GLY A 84 2.88 -3.80 7.69
CA GLY A 84 1.70 -4.36 8.35
C GLY A 84 1.09 -5.52 7.56
N LEU A 85 1.04 -5.44 6.22
CA LEU A 85 0.57 -6.55 5.39
C LEU A 85 1.48 -7.80 5.47
N ILE A 86 2.75 -7.65 5.86
CA ILE A 86 3.67 -8.77 6.08
C ILE A 86 3.51 -9.34 7.49
N SER A 87 3.37 -8.49 8.51
CA SER A 87 3.31 -8.92 9.91
C SER A 87 1.90 -9.30 10.36
N ASP A 88 0.89 -8.54 9.97
CA ASP A 88 -0.53 -8.72 10.33
C ASP A 88 -1.46 -8.40 9.13
N PRO A 89 -1.50 -9.25 8.11
CA PRO A 89 -2.33 -9.02 6.93
C PRO A 89 -3.83 -8.96 7.24
N ALA A 90 -4.30 -9.70 8.23
CA ALA A 90 -5.70 -9.71 8.62
C ALA A 90 -6.12 -8.39 9.27
N GLY A 91 -5.28 -7.85 10.16
CA GLY A 91 -5.51 -6.54 10.78
C GLY A 91 -5.50 -5.41 9.77
N GLU A 92 -4.52 -5.38 8.84
CA GLU A 92 -4.48 -4.35 7.79
C GLU A 92 -5.70 -4.43 6.85
N LEU A 93 -6.10 -5.63 6.42
CA LEU A 93 -7.28 -5.79 5.58
C LEU A 93 -8.59 -5.55 6.37
N GLY A 94 -8.61 -5.81 7.68
CA GLY A 94 -9.72 -5.43 8.54
C GLY A 94 -9.97 -3.92 8.52
N LYS A 95 -8.91 -3.11 8.64
CA LYS A 95 -8.99 -1.64 8.53
C LYS A 95 -9.49 -1.20 7.16
N VAL A 96 -9.08 -1.88 6.08
CA VAL A 96 -9.57 -1.61 4.72
C VAL A 96 -11.07 -1.90 4.62
N GLN A 97 -11.54 -3.03 5.16
CA GLN A 97 -12.95 -3.39 5.16
C GLN A 97 -13.79 -2.34 5.92
N ASP A 98 -13.33 -1.90 7.11
CA ASP A 98 -13.99 -0.84 7.87
C ASP A 98 -14.07 0.46 7.07
N PHE A 99 -12.96 0.87 6.46
CA PHE A 99 -12.90 2.08 5.65
C PHE A 99 -13.88 2.02 4.47
N LEU A 100 -14.04 0.87 3.86
CA LEU A 100 -14.99 0.67 2.76
C LEU A 100 -16.45 0.57 3.24
N GLY A 101 -16.69 0.41 4.56
CA GLY A 101 -18.00 0.15 5.12
C GLY A 101 -18.46 -1.29 4.90
N LEU A 102 -17.51 -2.21 4.74
CA LEU A 102 -17.79 -3.63 4.54
C LEU A 102 -17.71 -4.39 5.86
N GLN A 103 -18.46 -5.49 5.95
CA GLN A 103 -18.30 -6.42 7.06
C GLN A 103 -16.89 -7.05 7.03
N ARG A 104 -16.26 -7.23 8.19
CA ARG A 104 -14.97 -7.92 8.30
C ARG A 104 -15.11 -9.41 8.08
N ILE A 105 -14.95 -9.85 6.83
CA ILE A 105 -14.97 -11.27 6.44
C ILE A 105 -13.57 -11.87 6.34
N VAL A 106 -12.56 -11.03 6.05
CA VAL A 106 -11.16 -11.45 5.97
C VAL A 106 -10.55 -11.41 7.37
N THR A 107 -10.08 -12.55 7.86
CA THR A 107 -9.54 -12.76 9.20
C THR A 107 -8.28 -13.63 9.13
N ASP A 108 -7.59 -13.86 10.24
CA ASP A 108 -6.35 -14.68 10.32
C ASP A 108 -6.49 -16.07 9.70
N LYS A 109 -7.67 -16.67 9.78
CA LYS A 109 -7.92 -18.00 9.17
C LYS A 109 -7.69 -18.05 7.67
N HIS A 110 -7.68 -16.90 6.99
CA HIS A 110 -7.46 -16.80 5.55
C HIS A 110 -5.98 -16.69 5.16
N PHE A 111 -5.09 -16.65 6.15
CA PHE A 111 -3.65 -16.53 5.93
C PHE A 111 -2.89 -17.70 6.57
N TYR A 112 -1.69 -17.94 6.07
CA TYR A 112 -0.68 -18.76 6.72
C TYR A 112 0.71 -18.19 6.39
N PHE A 113 1.62 -18.28 7.35
CA PHE A 113 2.98 -17.82 7.14
C PHE A 113 3.79 -18.87 6.40
N ASN A 114 4.33 -18.53 5.24
CA ASN A 114 5.21 -19.41 4.48
C ASN A 114 6.67 -19.19 4.92
N LYS A 115 7.20 -20.09 5.72
CA LYS A 115 8.57 -20.00 6.27
C LYS A 115 9.65 -19.93 5.18
N THR A 116 9.45 -20.61 4.05
CA THR A 116 10.42 -20.61 2.93
C THR A 116 10.44 -19.27 2.20
N LYS A 117 9.30 -18.58 2.14
CA LYS A 117 9.16 -17.29 1.45
C LYS A 117 9.30 -16.09 2.38
N GLY A 118 9.19 -16.28 3.69
CA GLY A 118 9.30 -15.23 4.69
C GLY A 118 8.13 -14.25 4.73
N PHE A 119 6.96 -14.60 4.18
CA PHE A 119 5.77 -13.73 4.20
C PHE A 119 4.45 -14.53 4.25
N PRO A 120 3.33 -13.89 4.64
CA PRO A 120 2.01 -14.51 4.66
C PRO A 120 1.49 -14.84 3.25
N CYS A 121 0.87 -16.00 3.11
CA CYS A 121 0.21 -16.45 1.91
C CYS A 121 -1.28 -16.68 2.17
N LEU A 122 -2.09 -16.62 1.12
CA LEU A 122 -3.53 -16.83 1.22
C LEU A 122 -3.86 -18.32 1.34
N LYS A 123 -4.68 -18.67 2.33
CA LYS A 123 -5.46 -19.90 2.31
C LYS A 123 -6.67 -19.65 1.43
N LYS A 124 -6.88 -20.51 0.44
CA LYS A 124 -8.10 -20.44 -0.36
C LYS A 124 -9.31 -20.89 0.49
N PRO A 125 -10.50 -20.33 0.22
CA PRO A 125 -11.73 -20.78 0.87
C PRO A 125 -11.96 -22.29 0.70
N GLU A 126 -12.72 -22.87 1.59
CA GLU A 126 -13.12 -24.29 1.55
C GLU A 126 -13.62 -24.68 0.16
N GLY A 127 -13.07 -25.77 -0.39
CA GLY A 127 -13.36 -26.26 -1.75
C GLY A 127 -12.29 -25.99 -2.80
N SER A 128 -11.29 -25.15 -2.52
CA SER A 128 -10.15 -24.92 -3.43
C SER A 128 -8.88 -25.57 -2.89
N SER A 129 -8.37 -26.56 -3.59
CA SER A 129 -7.38 -27.54 -3.12
C SER A 129 -5.95 -27.03 -2.86
N LYS A 130 -5.59 -25.79 -3.22
CA LYS A 130 -4.19 -25.31 -3.04
C LYS A 130 -4.11 -23.89 -2.50
N PRO A 131 -3.36 -23.66 -1.38
CA PRO A 131 -3.03 -22.34 -0.93
C PRO A 131 -2.32 -21.53 -2.01
N HIS A 132 -2.58 -20.22 -2.08
CA HIS A 132 -1.97 -19.35 -3.07
C HIS A 132 -0.91 -18.45 -2.45
N CYS A 133 0.31 -18.56 -2.94
CA CYS A 133 1.40 -17.66 -2.64
C CYS A 133 1.80 -16.85 -3.87
N LEU A 134 2.28 -15.65 -3.66
CA LEU A 134 2.90 -14.86 -4.71
C LEU A 134 4.03 -15.64 -5.39
N GLY A 135 4.16 -15.47 -6.70
CA GLY A 135 5.15 -16.19 -7.52
C GLY A 135 6.60 -15.92 -7.10
N LYS A 136 7.53 -16.72 -7.65
CA LYS A 136 8.98 -16.66 -7.34
C LYS A 136 9.63 -15.29 -7.57
N THR A 137 9.04 -14.44 -8.41
CA THR A 137 9.52 -13.08 -8.69
C THR A 137 9.13 -12.05 -7.64
N LYS A 138 8.29 -12.43 -6.67
CA LYS A 138 7.87 -11.60 -5.54
C LYS A 138 8.55 -12.10 -4.26
N GLY A 139 8.90 -11.18 -3.36
CA GLY A 139 9.68 -11.51 -2.15
C GLY A 139 11.13 -11.85 -2.51
N ARG A 140 11.76 -11.02 -3.35
CA ARG A 140 13.18 -11.18 -3.71
C ARG A 140 14.05 -11.04 -2.46
N THR A 141 15.10 -11.85 -2.40
CA THR A 141 16.19 -11.63 -1.45
C THR A 141 16.74 -10.23 -1.67
N HIS A 142 16.80 -9.43 -0.61
CA HIS A 142 17.38 -8.09 -0.71
C HIS A 142 18.86 -8.21 -1.12
N ILE A 143 19.26 -7.42 -2.10
CA ILE A 143 20.67 -7.29 -2.45
C ILE A 143 21.35 -6.66 -1.24
N SER A 144 22.50 -7.19 -0.86
CA SER A 144 23.33 -6.55 0.16
C SER A 144 23.78 -5.18 -0.35
N ILE A 145 23.33 -4.13 0.29
CA ILE A 145 23.67 -2.74 -0.02
C ILE A 145 24.63 -2.23 1.05
N ASP A 146 25.60 -1.44 0.63
CA ASP A 146 26.54 -0.77 1.53
C ASP A 146 25.75 -0.02 2.63
N PRO A 147 26.06 -0.27 3.93
CA PRO A 147 25.43 0.42 5.05
C PRO A 147 25.46 1.94 4.97
N GLU A 148 26.52 2.51 4.37
CA GLU A 148 26.63 3.95 4.17
C GLU A 148 25.58 4.48 3.18
N VAL A 149 25.29 3.74 2.12
CA VAL A 149 24.22 4.09 1.18
C VAL A 149 22.86 4.05 1.87
N ILE A 150 22.61 3.03 2.70
CA ILE A 150 21.38 2.94 3.49
C ILE A 150 21.26 4.13 4.44
N ARG A 151 22.33 4.50 5.14
CA ARG A 151 22.37 5.65 6.04
C ARG A 151 22.00 6.95 5.32
N ARG A 152 22.61 7.19 4.15
CA ARG A 152 22.33 8.37 3.32
C ARG A 152 20.88 8.41 2.82
N LEU A 153 20.33 7.27 2.42
CA LEU A 153 18.92 7.19 2.02
C LEU A 153 17.97 7.50 3.19
N ARG A 154 18.27 7.00 4.40
CA ARG A 154 17.49 7.29 5.61
C ARG A 154 17.54 8.78 5.95
N GLU A 155 18.70 9.41 5.90
CA GLU A 155 18.86 10.85 6.12
C GLU A 155 18.08 11.66 5.08
N PHE A 156 18.13 11.26 3.81
CA PHE A 156 17.38 11.89 2.74
C PHE A 156 15.85 11.80 2.97
N TYR A 157 15.33 10.62 3.32
CA TYR A 157 13.90 10.44 3.49
C TYR A 157 13.36 10.96 4.83
N ARG A 158 14.18 11.10 5.86
CA ARG A 158 13.74 11.48 7.22
C ARG A 158 12.82 12.70 7.26
N PRO A 159 13.16 13.87 6.68
CA PRO A 159 12.26 15.04 6.72
C PRO A 159 10.97 14.80 5.95
N HIS A 160 11.01 14.04 4.87
CA HIS A 160 9.85 13.70 4.06
C HIS A 160 8.91 12.73 4.78
N ASN A 161 9.47 11.74 5.49
CA ASN A 161 8.70 10.81 6.31
C ASN A 161 8.02 11.54 7.49
N GLN A 162 8.74 12.43 8.18
CA GLN A 162 8.18 13.25 9.27
C GLN A 162 7.00 14.08 8.78
N ARG A 163 7.13 14.74 7.64
CA ARG A 163 6.03 15.50 7.03
C ARG A 163 4.85 14.60 6.68
N PHE A 164 5.11 13.42 6.12
CA PHE A 164 4.07 12.44 5.81
C PHE A 164 3.33 11.98 7.06
N TYR A 165 4.03 11.71 8.17
CA TYR A 165 3.43 11.34 9.45
C TYR A 165 2.54 12.47 10.02
N GLN A 166 3.01 13.72 9.94
CA GLN A 166 2.21 14.89 10.35
C GLN A 166 0.92 15.02 9.53
N MET A 167 1.00 14.85 8.20
CA MET A 167 -0.15 14.96 7.31
C MET A 167 -1.17 13.84 7.51
N THR A 168 -0.71 12.66 7.89
CA THR A 168 -1.54 11.46 8.00
C THR A 168 -2.05 11.19 9.40
N GLY A 169 -1.38 11.75 10.42
CA GLY A 169 -1.59 11.39 11.82
C GLY A 169 -1.13 9.97 12.16
N GLN A 170 -0.34 9.31 11.28
CA GLN A 170 0.12 7.93 11.44
C GLN A 170 1.65 7.89 11.38
N ASN A 171 2.26 7.19 12.33
CA ASN A 171 3.69 6.89 12.33
C ASN A 171 3.89 5.44 11.87
N PHE A 172 4.58 5.27 10.74
CA PHE A 172 4.87 3.96 10.16
C PHE A 172 6.19 3.36 10.66
N GLY A 173 6.93 4.07 11.52
CA GLY A 173 8.19 3.61 12.10
C GLY A 173 9.38 3.61 11.14
N TRP A 174 9.29 4.27 10.01
CA TRP A 174 10.42 4.40 9.06
C TRP A 174 11.44 5.41 9.60
N GLN A 175 12.65 4.92 9.87
CA GLN A 175 13.75 5.70 10.43
C GLN A 175 14.70 6.19 9.33
#